data_0bb411619d5d55dace9030b6d89b1e70
#
_entry.id   0bb411619d5d55dace9030b6d89b1e70
#
_cell.length_a   1.000
_cell.length_b   1.000
_cell.length_c   1.000
_cell.angle_alpha   90.00
_cell.angle_beta   90.00
_cell.angle_gamma   90.00
#
_symmetry.space_group_name_H-M   'P 1'
#
loop_
_entity.id
_entity.type
_entity.pdbx_description
1 polymer ?
#
loop_
_entity_poly.entity_id
_entity_poly.type
_entity_poly.pdbx_seq_one_letter_code
_entity_poly.pdbx_strand_id
1 'polypeptide(L)'
;MAKISEDAHQITGLTPYVPETMPKANTYKLTNKRNPAYQKNVVYFSTCANRAFRQNQGYDDTRSLQQVFESLCDKAGYNVIYPPHIENLCCGLSFENYEEIDKQALADLTEALTKASEGGVYPIVIDHSACFNHAFKHIKGLKILDISEFLYTILPNLNVTKCNESVIVH
;
A
#
# COMPACT_ATOMS: atom_id res chain seq x y z
N MET A 1 22.37 9.90 -8.36
CA MET A 1 23.20 9.23 -7.31
C MET A 1 23.32 7.72 -7.56
N ALA A 2 22.24 6.99 -7.87
CA ALA A 2 22.32 5.53 -8.13
C ALA A 2 23.29 5.17 -9.27
N LYS A 3 23.22 5.86 -10.41
CA LYS A 3 24.15 5.65 -11.52
C LYS A 3 25.62 5.84 -11.13
N ILE A 4 25.94 6.89 -10.36
CA ILE A 4 27.30 7.14 -9.86
C ILE A 4 27.77 6.00 -8.95
N SER A 5 26.88 5.45 -8.11
CA SER A 5 27.19 4.32 -7.24
C SER A 5 27.40 3.02 -8.02
N GLU A 6 26.61 2.78 -9.05
CA GLU A 6 26.75 1.63 -9.94
C GLU A 6 28.08 1.69 -10.71
N ASP A 7 28.36 2.83 -11.35
CA ASP A 7 29.62 3.06 -12.08
C ASP A 7 30.85 2.91 -11.14
N ALA A 8 30.77 3.48 -9.92
CA ALA A 8 31.84 3.36 -8.93
C ALA A 8 32.06 1.92 -8.47
N HIS A 9 30.98 1.14 -8.29
CA HIS A 9 31.08 -0.28 -7.95
C HIS A 9 31.72 -1.08 -9.07
N GLN A 10 31.31 -0.85 -10.32
CA GLN A 10 31.85 -1.54 -11.49
C GLN A 10 33.36 -1.27 -11.68
N ILE A 11 33.82 -0.05 -11.36
CA ILE A 11 35.20 0.35 -11.51
C ILE A 11 36.07 -0.13 -10.34
N THR A 12 35.58 -0.01 -9.12
CA THR A 12 36.42 -0.19 -7.91
C THR A 12 36.14 -1.49 -7.16
N GLY A 13 34.93 -2.03 -7.24
CA GLY A 13 34.45 -3.15 -6.42
C GLY A 13 34.35 -2.87 -4.91
N LEU A 14 34.69 -1.64 -4.49
CA LEU A 14 34.78 -1.28 -3.06
C LEU A 14 33.52 -0.61 -2.52
N THR A 15 32.64 -0.11 -3.40
CA THR A 15 31.39 0.53 -2.99
C THR A 15 30.24 -0.47 -3.04
N PRO A 16 29.18 -0.31 -2.18
CA PRO A 16 27.97 -1.11 -2.31
C PRO A 16 27.36 -0.98 -3.71
N TYR A 17 26.91 -2.11 -4.25
CA TYR A 17 26.17 -2.09 -5.52
C TYR A 17 24.78 -1.52 -5.33
N VAL A 18 24.50 -0.38 -5.95
CA VAL A 18 23.16 0.22 -6.00
C VAL A 18 22.78 0.38 -7.47
N PRO A 19 21.89 -0.46 -8.00
CA PRO A 19 21.51 -0.43 -9.41
C PRO A 19 20.81 0.89 -9.78
N GLU A 20 21.05 1.39 -10.98
CA GLU A 20 20.39 2.59 -11.52
C GLU A 20 18.86 2.44 -11.51
N THR A 21 18.38 1.21 -11.67
CA THR A 21 16.94 0.85 -11.67
C THR A 21 16.31 0.79 -10.28
N MET A 22 17.08 1.08 -9.23
CA MET A 22 16.51 1.04 -7.87
C MET A 22 15.35 2.06 -7.73
N PRO A 23 14.20 1.65 -7.15
CA PRO A 23 13.08 2.54 -6.93
C PRO A 23 13.48 3.76 -6.09
N LYS A 24 12.88 4.90 -6.38
CA LYS A 24 13.08 6.10 -5.55
C LYS A 24 12.39 5.94 -4.20
N ALA A 25 12.89 6.62 -3.18
CA ALA A 25 12.21 6.72 -1.90
C ALA A 25 10.83 7.38 -2.06
N ASN A 26 9.85 6.83 -1.38
CA ASN A 26 8.52 7.44 -1.31
C ASN A 26 8.53 8.54 -0.24
N THR A 27 8.25 9.76 -0.67
CA THR A 27 8.18 10.94 0.21
C THR A 27 6.76 11.44 0.43
N TYR A 28 5.77 10.70 -0.07
CA TYR A 28 4.37 11.08 0.08
C TYR A 28 3.93 10.94 1.54
N LYS A 29 3.35 12.02 2.08
CA LYS A 29 2.84 12.04 3.45
C LYS A 29 1.39 11.59 3.48
N LEU A 30 1.12 10.52 4.20
CA LEU A 30 -0.22 10.00 4.41
C LEU A 30 -0.96 10.89 5.41
N THR A 31 -2.06 11.48 4.97
CA THR A 31 -2.87 12.37 5.82
C THR A 31 -4.35 12.09 5.62
N ASN A 32 -5.09 12.00 6.72
CA ASN A 32 -6.52 11.83 6.68
C ASN A 32 -7.19 13.14 6.23
N LYS A 33 -7.77 13.11 5.03
CA LYS A 33 -8.59 14.19 4.49
C LYS A 33 -10.01 13.66 4.35
N ARG A 34 -10.96 14.33 4.97
CA ARG A 34 -12.37 13.94 4.90
C ARG A 34 -13.14 14.95 4.05
N ASN A 35 -13.79 14.45 3.00
CA ASN A 35 -14.76 15.22 2.25
C ASN A 35 -16.16 14.93 2.85
N PRO A 36 -16.83 15.93 3.45
CA PRO A 36 -18.12 15.73 4.11
C PRO A 36 -19.25 15.33 3.14
N ALA A 37 -19.05 15.55 1.84
CA ALA A 37 -20.02 15.13 0.82
C ALA A 37 -20.00 13.61 0.57
N TYR A 38 -18.94 12.91 0.97
CA TYR A 38 -18.82 11.48 0.76
C TYR A 38 -19.41 10.70 1.95
N GLN A 39 -20.32 9.76 1.64
CA GLN A 39 -20.96 8.91 2.64
C GLN A 39 -20.20 7.59 2.87
N LYS A 40 -19.25 7.27 2.01
CA LYS A 40 -18.51 6.02 2.05
C LYS A 40 -17.09 6.25 2.56
N ASN A 41 -16.64 5.33 3.41
CA ASN A 41 -15.29 5.36 3.96
C ASN A 41 -14.59 4.03 3.66
N VAL A 42 -13.27 4.09 3.48
CA VAL A 42 -12.40 2.92 3.35
C VAL A 42 -11.13 3.15 4.15
N VAL A 43 -10.73 2.17 4.93
CA VAL A 43 -9.44 2.20 5.60
C VAL A 43 -8.38 1.67 4.64
N TYR A 44 -7.31 2.41 4.46
CA TYR A 44 -6.21 2.02 3.58
C TYR A 44 -4.94 1.78 4.38
N PHE A 45 -4.56 0.51 4.50
CA PHE A 45 -3.27 0.12 5.04
C PHE A 45 -2.27 0.00 3.90
N SER A 46 -1.55 1.10 3.64
CA SER A 46 -0.39 1.07 2.76
C SER A 46 0.75 0.34 3.44
N THR A 47 1.26 -0.70 2.80
CA THR A 47 2.28 -1.58 3.38
C THR A 47 3.65 -0.91 3.48
N CYS A 48 4.54 -1.45 4.31
CA CYS A 48 5.87 -0.86 4.54
C CYS A 48 6.68 -0.72 3.24
N ALA A 49 6.61 -1.69 2.33
CA ALA A 49 7.28 -1.62 1.04
C ALA A 49 6.77 -0.44 0.20
N ASN A 50 5.45 -0.29 0.07
CA ASN A 50 4.85 0.78 -0.72
C ASN A 50 4.99 2.16 -0.05
N ARG A 51 5.14 2.21 1.27
CA ARG A 51 5.50 3.44 1.98
C ARG A 51 6.97 3.83 1.79
N ALA A 52 7.85 2.83 1.64
CA ALA A 52 9.28 3.08 1.48
C ALA A 52 9.66 3.44 0.03
N PHE A 53 9.02 2.82 -0.94
CA PHE A 53 9.41 2.91 -2.34
C PHE A 53 8.31 3.49 -3.22
N ARG A 54 8.74 4.26 -4.23
CA ARG A 54 7.92 4.71 -5.36
C ARG A 54 8.22 3.83 -6.57
N GLN A 55 7.43 4.03 -7.65
CA GLN A 55 7.70 3.40 -8.95
C GLN A 55 9.10 3.72 -9.46
N ASN A 56 9.63 2.83 -10.30
CA ASN A 56 10.91 3.00 -10.97
C ASN A 56 10.92 4.22 -11.90
N GLN A 57 12.13 4.62 -12.28
CA GLN A 57 12.33 5.60 -13.33
C GLN A 57 11.85 5.03 -14.69
N GLY A 58 11.33 5.90 -15.55
CA GLY A 58 10.85 5.52 -16.88
C GLY A 58 9.34 5.31 -17.01
N TYR A 59 8.58 5.46 -15.91
CA TYR A 59 7.12 5.55 -16.00
C TYR A 59 6.67 7.00 -16.14
N ASP A 60 5.69 7.24 -17.02
CA ASP A 60 5.12 8.59 -17.24
C ASP A 60 4.36 9.09 -16.00
N ASP A 61 3.67 8.19 -15.30
CA ASP A 61 2.98 8.53 -14.05
C ASP A 61 3.98 8.57 -12.88
N THR A 62 4.19 9.76 -12.34
CA THR A 62 5.11 10.00 -11.22
C THR A 62 4.45 9.93 -9.84
N ARG A 63 3.14 9.65 -9.78
CA ARG A 63 2.40 9.54 -8.51
C ARG A 63 2.81 8.29 -7.76
N SER A 64 2.81 8.35 -6.42
CA SER A 64 2.91 7.15 -5.60
C SER A 64 1.64 6.30 -5.69
N LEU A 65 1.73 5.01 -5.32
CA LEU A 65 0.56 4.13 -5.27
C LEU A 65 -0.57 4.72 -4.41
N GLN A 66 -0.20 5.34 -3.29
CA GLN A 66 -1.15 5.98 -2.39
C GLN A 66 -1.91 7.12 -3.06
N GLN A 67 -1.21 7.97 -3.82
CA GLN A 67 -1.84 9.07 -4.56
C GLN A 67 -2.79 8.55 -5.65
N VAL A 68 -2.42 7.46 -6.31
CA VAL A 68 -3.30 6.83 -7.31
C VAL A 68 -4.53 6.25 -6.65
N PHE A 69 -4.36 5.51 -5.54
CA PHE A 69 -5.47 4.94 -4.78
C PHE A 69 -6.43 6.01 -4.25
N GLU A 70 -5.89 7.07 -3.63
CA GLU A 70 -6.70 8.23 -3.17
C GLU A 70 -7.50 8.85 -4.32
N SER A 71 -6.86 9.04 -5.49
CA SER A 71 -7.53 9.61 -6.66
C SER A 71 -8.68 8.75 -7.19
N LEU A 72 -8.52 7.41 -7.15
CA LEU A 72 -9.59 6.47 -7.54
C LEU A 72 -10.73 6.47 -6.52
N CYS A 73 -10.41 6.49 -5.23
CA CYS A 73 -11.38 6.58 -4.16
C CYS A 73 -12.19 7.88 -4.23
N ASP A 74 -11.51 9.01 -4.46
CA ASP A 74 -12.15 10.32 -4.63
C ASP A 74 -13.16 10.31 -5.77
N LYS A 75 -12.78 9.79 -6.94
CA LYS A 75 -13.68 9.63 -8.10
C LYS A 75 -14.86 8.71 -7.81
N ALA A 76 -14.69 7.72 -6.94
CA ALA A 76 -15.74 6.77 -6.55
C ALA A 76 -16.59 7.25 -5.35
N GLY A 77 -16.30 8.45 -4.79
CA GLY A 77 -17.01 9.04 -3.66
C GLY A 77 -16.68 8.41 -2.30
N TYR A 78 -15.44 7.96 -2.13
CA TYR A 78 -14.94 7.40 -0.87
C TYR A 78 -13.95 8.33 -0.17
N ASN A 79 -14.09 8.48 1.14
CA ASN A 79 -13.03 8.99 2.01
C ASN A 79 -12.02 7.88 2.30
N VAL A 80 -10.73 8.18 2.15
CA VAL A 80 -9.64 7.28 2.54
C VAL A 80 -9.20 7.63 3.96
N ILE A 81 -9.15 6.61 4.81
CA ILE A 81 -8.74 6.70 6.22
C ILE A 81 -7.47 5.89 6.39
N TYR A 82 -6.41 6.52 6.85
CA TYR A 82 -5.18 5.84 7.25
C TYR A 82 -5.24 5.47 8.73
N PRO A 83 -4.79 4.25 9.10
CA PRO A 83 -4.66 3.87 10.50
C PRO A 83 -3.74 4.84 11.26
N PRO A 84 -4.01 5.08 12.55
CA PRO A 84 -3.11 5.89 13.36
C PRO A 84 -1.72 5.27 13.44
N HIS A 85 -0.69 6.11 13.44
CA HIS A 85 0.71 5.69 13.51
C HIS A 85 1.12 4.67 12.45
N ILE A 86 0.55 4.80 11.25
CA ILE A 86 0.77 3.86 10.13
C ILE A 86 2.27 3.68 9.83
N GLU A 87 3.10 4.70 10.07
CA GLU A 87 4.55 4.66 9.89
C GLU A 87 5.24 3.57 10.71
N ASN A 88 4.66 3.17 11.85
CA ASN A 88 5.18 2.14 12.75
C ASN A 88 4.53 0.77 12.54
N LEU A 89 3.51 0.67 11.70
CA LEU A 89 2.76 -0.56 11.52
C LEU A 89 3.40 -1.47 10.45
N CYS A 90 3.39 -2.77 10.74
CA CYS A 90 3.79 -3.84 9.83
C CYS A 90 2.74 -4.95 9.85
N CYS A 91 2.62 -5.69 8.75
CA CYS A 91 1.76 -6.88 8.70
C CYS A 91 2.34 -8.10 9.41
N GLY A 92 3.60 -8.05 9.84
CA GLY A 92 4.30 -9.17 10.50
C GLY A 92 5.04 -10.11 9.54
N LEU A 93 4.61 -10.25 8.29
CA LEU A 93 5.12 -11.25 7.35
C LEU A 93 6.65 -11.36 7.27
N SER A 94 7.37 -10.25 7.34
CA SER A 94 8.84 -10.26 7.33
C SER A 94 9.45 -10.92 8.59
N PHE A 95 8.65 -11.16 9.60
CA PHE A 95 9.04 -11.72 10.89
C PHE A 95 8.35 -13.06 11.18
N GLU A 96 7.73 -13.72 10.19
CA GLU A 96 6.97 -14.96 10.38
C GLU A 96 7.79 -16.09 11.05
N ASN A 97 9.13 -16.06 10.92
CA ASN A 97 10.02 -16.99 11.60
C ASN A 97 10.40 -16.55 13.03
N TYR A 98 9.93 -15.37 13.48
CA TYR A 98 10.16 -14.81 14.80
C TYR A 98 8.81 -14.58 15.48
N GLU A 99 8.26 -15.65 16.04
CA GLU A 99 6.86 -15.74 16.48
C GLU A 99 6.40 -14.59 17.38
N GLU A 100 7.23 -14.17 18.32
CA GLU A 100 6.86 -13.07 19.24
C GLU A 100 6.79 -11.71 18.53
N ILE A 101 7.72 -11.46 17.59
CA ILE A 101 7.76 -10.20 16.83
C ILE A 101 6.58 -10.17 15.86
N ASP A 102 6.29 -11.28 15.18
CA ASP A 102 5.14 -11.40 14.28
C ASP A 102 3.82 -11.19 15.03
N LYS A 103 3.64 -11.84 16.17
CA LYS A 103 2.46 -11.67 17.03
C LYS A 103 2.27 -10.22 17.48
N GLN A 104 3.35 -9.56 17.91
CA GLN A 104 3.28 -8.16 18.32
C GLN A 104 2.90 -7.25 17.15
N ALA A 105 3.54 -7.43 15.99
CA ALA A 105 3.22 -6.65 14.80
C ALA A 105 1.75 -6.82 14.36
N LEU A 106 1.24 -8.05 14.40
CA LEU A 106 -0.16 -8.35 14.11
C LEU A 106 -1.12 -7.76 15.16
N ALA A 107 -0.76 -7.76 16.43
CA ALA A 107 -1.56 -7.16 17.49
C ALA A 107 -1.68 -5.64 17.30
N ASP A 108 -0.56 -4.97 17.09
CA ASP A 108 -0.51 -3.52 16.86
C ASP A 108 -1.29 -3.13 15.59
N LEU A 109 -1.12 -3.91 14.52
CA LEU A 109 -1.87 -3.71 13.28
C LEU A 109 -3.38 -3.91 13.51
N THR A 110 -3.77 -4.97 14.21
CA THR A 110 -5.19 -5.29 14.49
C THR A 110 -5.84 -4.16 15.28
N GLU A 111 -5.19 -3.65 16.32
CA GLU A 111 -5.68 -2.54 17.13
C GLU A 111 -5.89 -1.30 16.26
N ALA A 112 -4.86 -0.92 15.48
CA ALA A 112 -4.91 0.27 14.63
C ALA A 112 -5.99 0.17 13.54
N LEU A 113 -6.14 -1.01 12.91
CA LEU A 113 -7.17 -1.25 11.90
C LEU A 113 -8.58 -1.26 12.52
N THR A 114 -8.75 -1.85 13.70
CA THR A 114 -10.02 -1.85 14.43
C THR A 114 -10.47 -0.41 14.74
N LYS A 115 -9.54 0.40 15.23
CA LYS A 115 -9.81 1.81 15.52
C LYS A 115 -10.14 2.60 14.26
N ALA A 116 -9.37 2.44 13.19
CA ALA A 116 -9.57 3.16 11.94
C ALA A 116 -10.87 2.77 11.23
N SER A 117 -11.27 1.50 11.32
CA SER A 117 -12.49 0.97 10.71
C SER A 117 -13.76 1.13 11.56
N GLU A 118 -13.67 1.83 12.68
CA GLU A 118 -14.78 1.95 13.66
C GLU A 118 -15.33 0.56 14.06
N GLY A 119 -14.42 -0.35 14.44
CA GLY A 119 -14.80 -1.71 14.84
C GLY A 119 -15.17 -2.63 13.68
N GLY A 120 -14.71 -2.35 12.45
CA GLY A 120 -15.01 -3.16 11.27
C GLY A 120 -16.20 -2.65 10.44
N VAL A 121 -16.74 -1.46 10.76
CA VAL A 121 -17.80 -0.81 9.97
C VAL A 121 -17.31 -0.47 8.57
N TYR A 122 -16.08 0.03 8.44
CA TYR A 122 -15.49 0.37 7.15
C TYR A 122 -14.63 -0.79 6.63
N PRO A 123 -14.71 -1.11 5.32
CA PRO A 123 -13.79 -2.08 4.72
C PRO A 123 -12.35 -1.59 4.82
N ILE A 124 -11.44 -2.53 4.96
CA ILE A 124 -10.00 -2.30 5.07
C ILE A 124 -9.33 -2.82 3.80
N VAL A 125 -8.49 -2.02 3.19
CA VAL A 125 -7.75 -2.40 1.97
C VAL A 125 -6.26 -2.47 2.28
N ILE A 126 -5.63 -3.55 1.86
CA ILE A 126 -4.18 -3.76 1.94
C ILE A 126 -3.61 -3.81 0.52
N ASP A 127 -2.57 -3.04 0.26
CA ASP A 127 -2.03 -2.78 -1.07
C ASP A 127 -0.93 -3.75 -1.56
N HIS A 128 -0.71 -4.84 -0.82
CA HIS A 128 0.27 -5.86 -1.19
C HIS A 128 -0.27 -7.24 -0.86
N SER A 129 -0.44 -8.10 -1.86
CA SER A 129 -1.14 -9.39 -1.72
C SER A 129 -0.51 -10.33 -0.68
N ALA A 130 0.81 -10.36 -0.54
CA ALA A 130 1.45 -11.18 0.49
C ALA A 130 1.12 -10.68 1.90
N CYS A 131 1.15 -9.35 2.13
CA CYS A 131 0.74 -8.74 3.39
C CYS A 131 -0.77 -8.92 3.65
N PHE A 132 -1.59 -8.81 2.59
CA PHE A 132 -3.02 -9.10 2.66
C PHE A 132 -3.25 -10.54 3.12
N ASN A 133 -2.64 -11.52 2.48
CA ASN A 133 -2.80 -12.93 2.82
C ASN A 133 -2.39 -13.22 4.28
N HIS A 134 -1.28 -12.64 4.74
CA HIS A 134 -0.82 -12.81 6.12
C HIS A 134 -1.81 -12.18 7.11
N ALA A 135 -2.22 -10.93 6.91
CA ALA A 135 -3.19 -10.25 7.75
C ALA A 135 -4.56 -10.96 7.74
N PHE A 136 -5.06 -11.36 6.58
CA PHE A 136 -6.35 -12.06 6.43
C PHE A 136 -6.38 -13.40 7.16
N LYS A 137 -5.25 -14.13 7.16
CA LYS A 137 -5.10 -15.40 7.87
C LYS A 137 -5.18 -15.22 9.40
N HIS A 138 -4.61 -14.16 9.93
CA HIS A 138 -4.40 -13.97 11.37
C HIS A 138 -5.40 -13.00 12.03
N ILE A 139 -5.85 -11.96 11.33
CA ILE A 139 -6.79 -10.97 11.87
C ILE A 139 -8.23 -11.43 11.57
N LYS A 140 -9.05 -11.56 12.61
CA LYS A 140 -10.43 -11.99 12.50
C LYS A 140 -11.40 -10.87 12.90
N GLY A 141 -12.63 -10.95 12.39
CA GLY A 141 -13.69 -9.99 12.72
C GLY A 141 -13.64 -8.66 11.96
N LEU A 142 -12.64 -8.43 11.12
CA LEU A 142 -12.54 -7.25 10.26
C LEU A 142 -12.73 -7.63 8.78
N LYS A 143 -13.37 -6.75 8.02
CA LYS A 143 -13.51 -6.92 6.57
C LYS A 143 -12.26 -6.42 5.87
N ILE A 144 -11.30 -7.31 5.65
CA ILE A 144 -10.03 -7.03 4.95
C ILE A 144 -10.15 -7.48 3.51
N LEU A 145 -9.76 -6.62 2.58
CA LEU A 145 -9.81 -6.83 1.13
C LEU A 145 -8.41 -6.62 0.54
N ASP A 146 -8.08 -7.41 -0.48
CA ASP A 146 -6.97 -7.07 -1.39
C ASP A 146 -7.32 -5.82 -2.20
N ILE A 147 -6.31 -5.05 -2.58
CA ILE A 147 -6.52 -3.82 -3.36
C ILE A 147 -7.27 -4.08 -4.66
N SER A 148 -6.99 -5.20 -5.34
CA SER A 148 -7.64 -5.57 -6.60
C SER A 148 -9.13 -5.89 -6.39
N GLU A 149 -9.45 -6.60 -5.31
CA GLU A 149 -10.82 -6.90 -4.92
C GLU A 149 -11.62 -5.62 -4.63
N PHE A 150 -11.03 -4.70 -3.87
CA PHE A 150 -11.67 -3.42 -3.59
C PHE A 150 -11.86 -2.60 -4.86
N LEU A 151 -10.84 -2.48 -5.72
CA LEU A 151 -10.94 -1.74 -6.98
C LEU A 151 -12.05 -2.31 -7.87
N TYR A 152 -12.21 -3.63 -7.92
CA TYR A 152 -13.32 -4.25 -8.62
C TYR A 152 -14.70 -3.81 -8.07
N THR A 153 -14.83 -3.64 -6.76
CA THR A 153 -16.11 -3.19 -6.15
C THR A 153 -16.46 -1.74 -6.48
N ILE A 154 -15.46 -0.87 -6.66
CA ILE A 154 -15.69 0.55 -7.00
C ILE A 154 -15.73 0.83 -8.49
N LEU A 155 -15.32 -0.13 -9.33
CA LEU A 155 -15.25 0.02 -10.79
C LEU A 155 -16.53 0.57 -11.43
N PRO A 156 -17.75 0.15 -11.03
CA PRO A 156 -19.00 0.70 -11.57
C PRO A 156 -19.20 2.20 -11.30
N ASN A 157 -18.51 2.76 -10.30
CA ASN A 157 -18.57 4.19 -9.95
C ASN A 157 -17.49 5.02 -10.65
N LEU A 158 -16.60 4.35 -11.41
CA LEU A 158 -15.53 5.00 -12.15
C LEU A 158 -15.92 5.13 -13.62
N ASN A 159 -15.69 6.31 -14.20
CA ASN A 159 -15.85 6.49 -15.64
C ASN A 159 -14.59 5.99 -16.36
N VAL A 160 -14.56 4.68 -16.66
CA VAL A 160 -13.43 4.04 -17.31
C VAL A 160 -13.74 3.71 -18.75
N THR A 161 -12.77 3.91 -19.64
CA THR A 161 -12.86 3.54 -21.04
C THR A 161 -12.35 2.11 -21.21
N LYS A 162 -13.05 1.31 -21.99
CA LYS A 162 -12.62 -0.06 -22.31
C LYS A 162 -11.29 0.00 -23.07
N CYS A 163 -10.29 -0.69 -22.56
CA CYS A 163 -9.03 -0.94 -23.26
C CYS A 163 -9.12 -2.27 -24.02
N ASN A 164 -8.62 -2.30 -25.27
CA ASN A 164 -8.59 -3.51 -26.11
C ASN A 164 -7.17 -4.11 -26.21
N GLU A 165 -6.31 -3.75 -25.28
CA GLU A 165 -4.94 -4.29 -25.21
C GLU A 165 -4.94 -5.70 -24.61
N SER A 166 -3.97 -6.52 -25.04
CA SER A 166 -3.72 -7.83 -24.44
C SER A 166 -2.94 -7.68 -23.15
N VAL A 167 -3.41 -8.34 -22.09
CA VAL A 167 -2.79 -8.34 -20.77
C VAL A 167 -2.36 -9.76 -20.41
N ILE A 168 -1.14 -9.93 -19.93
CA ILE A 168 -0.66 -11.19 -19.37
C ILE A 168 -0.77 -11.11 -17.85
N VAL A 169 -1.43 -12.10 -17.26
CA VAL A 169 -1.53 -12.26 -15.80
C VAL A 169 -0.71 -13.48 -15.41
N HIS A 170 0.18 -13.35 -14.45
CA HIS A 170 1.01 -14.44 -13.93
C HIS A 170 0.94 -14.48 -12.39
#